data_3894f5ef322cf7410fba0da99a18c209
#
_entry.id   3894f5ef322cf7410fba0da99a18c209
#
_cell.length_a   1.000
_cell.length_b   1.000
_cell.length_c   1.000
_cell.angle_alpha   90.00
_cell.angle_beta   90.00
_cell.angle_gamma   90.00
#
_symmetry.space_group_name_H-M   'P 1'
#
loop_
_entity.id
_entity.type
_entity.pdbx_description
1 polymer ?
#
loop_
_entity_poly.entity_id
_entity_poly.type
_entity_poly.pdbx_seq_one_letter_code
_entity_poly.pdbx_strand_id
1 'polypeptide(L)'
;LEDKVVVNEEEGYYVFEDKIYYDVNEKNAAVQVRKQAIFDEVYEDLNDICSVLCPVKSKNEPIWESGAKNFILAITLAMLEDSEKPELGMTKEKFNFYNVMKIATNTQNDCEDLIEYFAGRSPISKSVSLSKQVLDASDKTRGSYLSTIFDKLSLFSDMSICSLTSANEIDLGEIATKPTALFLQIPDEKE
;
A
#
# COMPACT_ATOMS: atom_id res chain seq x y z
N LEU A 1 13.80 -9.22 -5.78
CA LEU A 1 15.24 -8.88 -5.63
C LEU A 1 16.14 -10.12 -5.60
N GLU A 2 15.65 -11.23 -5.08
CA GLU A 2 16.43 -12.49 -5.10
C GLU A 2 16.69 -12.96 -6.53
N ASP A 3 15.75 -12.72 -7.44
CA ASP A 3 15.88 -12.99 -8.87
C ASP A 3 16.98 -12.16 -9.57
N LYS A 4 17.44 -11.08 -8.91
CA LYS A 4 18.54 -10.22 -9.40
C LYS A 4 19.92 -10.63 -8.90
N VAL A 5 19.99 -11.67 -8.09
CA VAL A 5 21.26 -12.23 -7.64
C VAL A 5 21.75 -13.24 -8.67
N VAL A 6 22.89 -12.95 -9.29
CA VAL A 6 23.55 -13.91 -10.18
C VAL A 6 24.55 -14.73 -9.39
N VAL A 7 24.48 -16.04 -9.51
CA VAL A 7 25.36 -16.99 -8.82
C VAL A 7 26.38 -17.51 -9.82
N ASN A 8 27.65 -17.40 -9.52
CA ASN A 8 28.72 -18.09 -10.24
C ASN A 8 29.20 -19.27 -9.40
N GLU A 9 28.67 -20.46 -9.68
CA GLU A 9 28.99 -21.67 -8.93
C GLU A 9 30.44 -22.15 -9.16
N GLU A 10 31.03 -21.88 -10.34
CA GLU A 10 32.38 -22.32 -10.68
C GLU A 10 33.46 -21.54 -9.90
N GLU A 11 33.24 -20.25 -9.72
CA GLU A 11 34.17 -19.35 -9.03
C GLU A 11 33.72 -19.03 -7.59
N GLY A 12 32.57 -19.51 -7.16
CA GLY A 12 32.07 -19.44 -5.78
C GLY A 12 31.74 -18.03 -5.31
N TYR A 13 31.18 -17.18 -6.18
CA TYR A 13 30.75 -15.84 -5.79
C TYR A 13 29.32 -15.53 -6.25
N TYR A 14 28.74 -14.48 -5.66
CA TYR A 14 27.44 -13.93 -5.96
C TYR A 14 27.59 -12.50 -6.49
N VAL A 15 26.79 -12.10 -7.49
CA VAL A 15 26.72 -10.72 -7.98
C VAL A 15 25.36 -10.15 -7.65
N PHE A 16 25.33 -9.02 -6.97
CA PHE A 16 24.11 -8.26 -6.67
C PHE A 16 24.39 -6.77 -6.78
N GLU A 17 23.61 -6.04 -7.60
CA GLU A 17 23.76 -4.60 -7.87
C GLU A 17 25.23 -4.22 -8.24
N ASP A 18 25.81 -4.94 -9.22
CA ASP A 18 27.17 -4.73 -9.72
C ASP A 18 28.31 -4.93 -8.69
N LYS A 19 27.97 -5.49 -7.53
CA LYS A 19 28.97 -5.88 -6.51
C LYS A 19 29.11 -7.39 -6.41
N ILE A 20 30.34 -7.82 -6.18
CA ILE A 20 30.68 -9.23 -6.00
C ILE A 20 30.78 -9.54 -4.51
N TYR A 21 30.16 -10.63 -4.09
CA TYR A 21 30.16 -11.14 -2.72
C TYR A 21 30.66 -12.58 -2.72
N TYR A 22 31.63 -12.88 -1.90
CA TYR A 22 32.17 -14.23 -1.72
C TYR A 22 31.53 -14.95 -0.51
N ASP A 23 30.90 -14.20 0.38
CA ASP A 23 30.17 -14.73 1.52
C ASP A 23 28.65 -14.59 1.32
N VAL A 24 27.92 -15.68 1.54
CA VAL A 24 26.47 -15.73 1.38
C VAL A 24 25.74 -14.81 2.38
N ASN A 25 26.30 -14.66 3.59
CA ASN A 25 25.68 -13.82 4.61
C ASN A 25 25.82 -12.33 4.27
N GLU A 26 26.99 -11.93 3.76
CA GLU A 26 27.22 -10.56 3.28
C GLU A 26 26.28 -10.22 2.11
N LYS A 27 26.14 -11.14 1.13
CA LYS A 27 25.18 -11.00 0.04
C LYS A 27 23.74 -10.88 0.55
N ASN A 28 23.34 -11.77 1.48
CA ASN A 28 22.00 -11.74 2.05
C ASN A 28 21.74 -10.43 2.81
N ALA A 29 22.71 -9.94 3.58
CA ALA A 29 22.62 -8.66 4.27
C ALA A 29 22.43 -7.50 3.29
N ALA A 30 23.19 -7.47 2.18
CA ALA A 30 23.03 -6.45 1.13
C ALA A 30 21.64 -6.49 0.49
N VAL A 31 21.11 -7.67 0.17
CA VAL A 31 19.74 -7.85 -0.34
C VAL A 31 18.70 -7.33 0.65
N GLN A 32 18.86 -7.62 1.95
CA GLN A 32 17.93 -7.14 2.97
C GLN A 32 17.97 -5.62 3.13
N VAL A 33 19.15 -5.01 3.11
CA VAL A 33 19.29 -3.53 3.14
C VAL A 33 18.58 -2.90 1.94
N ARG A 34 18.72 -3.48 0.74
CA ARG A 34 18.05 -2.97 -0.45
C ARG A 34 16.54 -3.17 -0.39
N LYS A 35 16.06 -4.33 0.10
CA LYS A 35 14.63 -4.56 0.34
C LYS A 35 14.06 -3.51 1.27
N GLN A 36 14.75 -3.19 2.37
CA GLN A 36 14.29 -2.18 3.32
C GLN A 36 14.23 -0.78 2.68
N ALA A 37 15.25 -0.39 1.92
CA ALA A 37 15.26 0.90 1.24
C ALA A 37 14.10 1.05 0.24
N ILE A 38 13.82 0.02 -0.55
CA ILE A 38 12.66 0.01 -1.47
C ILE A 38 11.35 0.09 -0.68
N PHE A 39 11.23 -0.64 0.42
CA PHE A 39 10.03 -0.59 1.26
C PHE A 39 9.81 0.82 1.85
N ASP A 40 10.87 1.49 2.26
CA ASP A 40 10.79 2.85 2.81
C ASP A 40 10.37 3.86 1.73
N GLU A 41 10.89 3.77 0.50
CA GLU A 41 10.44 4.57 -0.65
C GLU A 41 8.93 4.35 -0.94
N VAL A 42 8.52 3.09 -1.06
CA VAL A 42 7.10 2.74 -1.30
C VAL A 42 6.20 3.21 -0.15
N TYR A 43 6.68 3.12 1.09
CA TYR A 43 5.93 3.61 2.25
C TYR A 43 5.70 5.12 2.17
N GLU A 44 6.70 5.91 1.79
CA GLU A 44 6.58 7.36 1.62
C GLU A 44 5.57 7.69 0.51
N ASP A 45 5.68 7.07 -0.65
CA ASP A 45 4.73 7.25 -1.77
C ASP A 45 3.28 6.92 -1.36
N LEU A 46 3.07 5.79 -0.69
CA LEU A 46 1.74 5.37 -0.22
C LEU A 46 1.19 6.33 0.84
N ASN A 47 2.03 6.82 1.75
CA ASN A 47 1.64 7.80 2.75
C ASN A 47 1.24 9.13 2.12
N ASP A 48 1.92 9.56 1.08
CA ASP A 48 1.59 10.77 0.33
C ASP A 48 0.25 10.62 -0.41
N ILE A 49 0.03 9.51 -1.09
CA ILE A 49 -1.26 9.19 -1.73
C ILE A 49 -2.38 9.18 -0.69
N CYS A 50 -2.19 8.51 0.46
CA CYS A 50 -3.18 8.48 1.53
C CYS A 50 -3.43 9.88 2.13
N SER A 51 -2.42 10.74 2.16
CA SER A 51 -2.56 12.14 2.63
C SER A 51 -3.37 12.99 1.66
N VAL A 52 -3.30 12.72 0.36
CA VAL A 52 -4.14 13.36 -0.66
C VAL A 52 -5.59 12.87 -0.55
N LEU A 53 -5.80 11.57 -0.34
CA LEU A 53 -7.14 10.99 -0.19
C LEU A 53 -7.83 11.43 1.10
N CYS A 54 -7.09 11.55 2.19
CA CYS A 54 -7.58 11.89 3.52
C CYS A 54 -6.91 13.16 4.05
N PRO A 55 -7.13 14.32 3.42
CA PRO A 55 -6.57 15.56 3.93
C PRO A 55 -7.16 15.90 5.29
N VAL A 56 -6.29 16.21 6.25
CA VAL A 56 -6.72 16.67 7.59
C VAL A 56 -7.18 18.12 7.48
N LYS A 57 -8.49 18.33 7.40
CA LYS A 57 -9.12 19.65 7.28
C LYS A 57 -9.70 20.15 8.58
N SER A 58 -10.11 19.24 9.47
CA SER A 58 -10.68 19.59 10.77
C SER A 58 -9.61 20.14 11.70
N LYS A 59 -9.82 21.37 12.21
CA LYS A 59 -8.97 21.95 13.25
C LYS A 59 -9.34 21.47 14.65
N ASN A 60 -10.57 21.08 14.87
CA ASN A 60 -11.11 20.73 16.18
C ASN A 60 -10.97 19.22 16.47
N GLU A 61 -11.17 18.39 15.47
CA GLU A 61 -11.16 16.92 15.61
C GLU A 61 -10.35 16.23 14.49
N PRO A 62 -9.05 16.53 14.37
CA PRO A 62 -8.21 15.94 13.32
C PRO A 62 -8.02 14.43 13.45
N ILE A 63 -8.40 13.87 14.61
CA ILE A 63 -8.19 12.47 14.95
C ILE A 63 -8.94 11.52 13.99
N TRP A 64 -10.13 11.89 13.55
CA TRP A 64 -10.94 11.05 12.65
C TRP A 64 -10.30 10.94 11.28
N GLU A 65 -9.86 12.06 10.71
CA GLU A 65 -9.23 12.10 9.40
C GLU A 65 -7.83 11.46 9.43
N SER A 66 -7.04 11.75 10.47
CA SER A 66 -5.71 11.14 10.61
C SER A 66 -5.80 9.63 10.89
N GLY A 67 -6.76 9.19 11.70
CA GLY A 67 -7.00 7.76 11.93
C GLY A 67 -7.47 7.04 10.68
N ALA A 68 -8.37 7.66 9.90
CA ALA A 68 -8.80 7.11 8.61
C ALA A 68 -7.62 6.98 7.63
N LYS A 69 -6.79 8.03 7.51
CA LYS A 69 -5.57 7.99 6.69
C LYS A 69 -4.65 6.84 7.09
N ASN A 70 -4.34 6.75 8.39
CA ASN A 70 -3.44 5.72 8.91
C ASN A 70 -4.00 4.32 8.67
N PHE A 71 -5.30 4.13 8.77
CA PHE A 71 -5.92 2.83 8.54
C PHE A 71 -5.94 2.43 7.06
N ILE A 72 -6.23 3.37 6.14
CA ILE A 72 -6.11 3.14 4.71
C ILE A 72 -4.67 2.76 4.35
N LEU A 73 -3.69 3.48 4.88
CA LEU A 73 -2.27 3.16 4.70
C LEU A 73 -1.93 1.78 5.29
N ALA A 74 -2.48 1.43 6.47
CA ALA A 74 -2.28 0.11 7.07
C ALA A 74 -2.76 -1.02 6.14
N ILE A 75 -3.95 -0.89 5.57
CA ILE A 75 -4.51 -1.89 4.63
C ILE A 75 -3.63 -1.97 3.37
N THR A 76 -3.22 -0.83 2.82
CA THR A 76 -2.41 -0.80 1.61
C THR A 76 -1.05 -1.46 1.84
N LEU A 77 -0.40 -1.21 2.99
CA LEU A 77 0.84 -1.88 3.37
C LEU A 77 0.63 -3.38 3.61
N ALA A 78 -0.50 -3.77 4.20
CA ALA A 78 -0.85 -5.17 4.38
C ALA A 78 -1.02 -5.90 3.05
N MET A 79 -1.65 -5.26 2.07
CA MET A 79 -1.74 -5.80 0.70
C MET A 79 -0.35 -5.91 0.03
N LEU A 80 0.55 -4.96 0.30
CA LEU A 80 1.93 -5.04 -0.19
C LEU A 80 2.67 -6.23 0.43
N GLU A 81 2.54 -6.44 1.74
CA GLU A 81 3.08 -7.63 2.43
C GLU A 81 2.50 -8.94 1.86
N ASP A 82 1.21 -8.95 1.50
CA ASP A 82 0.56 -10.10 0.88
C ASP A 82 1.08 -10.39 -0.53
N SER A 83 1.53 -9.37 -1.25
CA SER A 83 2.12 -9.55 -2.58
C SER A 83 3.46 -10.28 -2.57
N GLU A 84 4.15 -10.31 -1.43
CA GLU A 84 5.37 -11.09 -1.23
C GLU A 84 5.10 -12.59 -1.01
N LYS A 85 3.82 -12.97 -0.82
CA LYS A 85 3.38 -14.33 -0.53
C LYS A 85 2.51 -14.86 -1.68
N PRO A 86 3.10 -15.60 -2.65
CA PRO A 86 2.38 -16.08 -3.81
C PRO A 86 1.11 -16.89 -3.49
N GLU A 87 1.11 -17.59 -2.35
CA GLU A 87 -0.02 -18.39 -1.87
C GLU A 87 -1.26 -17.55 -1.55
N LEU A 88 -1.11 -16.26 -1.24
CA LEU A 88 -2.22 -15.34 -0.97
C LEU A 88 -2.85 -14.78 -2.25
N GLY A 89 -2.21 -15.00 -3.39
CA GLY A 89 -2.75 -14.62 -4.70
C GLY A 89 -2.96 -13.12 -4.88
N MET A 90 -2.22 -12.27 -4.14
CA MET A 90 -2.20 -10.82 -4.36
C MET A 90 -1.36 -10.53 -5.60
N THR A 91 -1.99 -9.98 -6.63
CA THR A 91 -1.34 -9.61 -7.89
C THR A 91 -1.33 -8.10 -8.06
N LYS A 92 -0.55 -7.60 -9.03
CA LYS A 92 -0.47 -6.18 -9.35
C LYS A 92 -1.86 -5.58 -9.70
N GLU A 93 -2.69 -6.34 -10.41
CA GLU A 93 -4.04 -5.91 -10.80
C GLU A 93 -4.99 -5.80 -9.61
N LYS A 94 -4.73 -6.57 -8.55
CA LYS A 94 -5.52 -6.51 -7.30
C LYS A 94 -5.05 -5.40 -6.36
N PHE A 95 -3.86 -4.86 -6.58
CA PHE A 95 -3.31 -3.78 -5.75
C PHE A 95 -3.90 -2.43 -6.20
N ASN A 96 -5.11 -2.13 -5.75
CA ASN A 96 -5.84 -0.91 -6.10
C ASN A 96 -6.77 -0.48 -4.96
N PHE A 97 -7.24 0.78 -5.00
CA PHE A 97 -8.08 1.35 -3.93
C PHE A 97 -9.49 0.76 -3.86
N TYR A 98 -10.01 0.14 -4.91
CA TYR A 98 -11.24 -0.63 -4.83
C TYR A 98 -11.10 -1.80 -3.86
N ASN A 99 -10.01 -2.55 -3.93
CA ASN A 99 -9.75 -3.65 -3.00
C ASN A 99 -9.41 -3.15 -1.58
N VAL A 100 -8.71 -2.02 -1.45
CA VAL A 100 -8.53 -1.36 -0.15
C VAL A 100 -9.89 -1.04 0.48
N MET A 101 -10.81 -0.47 -0.29
CA MET A 101 -12.17 -0.20 0.17
C MET A 101 -12.91 -1.49 0.56
N LYS A 102 -12.79 -2.55 -0.25
CA LYS A 102 -13.43 -3.85 0.04
C LYS A 102 -12.94 -4.44 1.36
N ILE A 103 -11.64 -4.39 1.62
CA ILE A 103 -11.07 -4.85 2.90
C ILE A 103 -11.58 -3.95 4.04
N ALA A 104 -11.49 -2.62 3.89
CA ALA A 104 -11.90 -1.67 4.92
C ALA A 104 -13.38 -1.77 5.30
N THR A 105 -14.24 -2.17 4.36
CA THR A 105 -15.69 -2.29 4.55
C THR A 105 -16.14 -3.72 4.88
N ASN A 106 -15.22 -4.67 4.98
CA ASN A 106 -15.55 -6.02 5.48
C ASN A 106 -15.65 -5.99 7.01
N THR A 107 -16.79 -5.51 7.49
CA THR A 107 -17.06 -5.27 8.92
C THR A 107 -18.07 -6.27 9.50
N GLN A 108 -18.21 -7.44 8.88
CA GLN A 108 -19.06 -8.50 9.40
C GLN A 108 -18.53 -8.98 10.78
N ASN A 109 -19.41 -9.53 11.59
CA ASN A 109 -19.08 -10.06 12.93
C ASN A 109 -18.28 -9.05 13.79
N ASP A 110 -18.76 -7.84 13.94
CA ASP A 110 -18.10 -6.80 14.75
C ASP A 110 -16.64 -6.52 14.33
N CYS A 111 -16.35 -6.65 13.04
CA CYS A 111 -15.01 -6.50 12.45
C CYS A 111 -14.03 -7.64 12.78
N GLU A 112 -14.51 -8.80 13.21
CA GLU A 112 -13.63 -9.95 13.49
C GLU A 112 -12.77 -10.31 12.28
N ASP A 113 -13.36 -10.37 11.08
CA ASP A 113 -12.62 -10.67 9.84
C ASP A 113 -11.48 -9.66 9.58
N LEU A 114 -11.72 -8.39 9.90
CA LEU A 114 -10.74 -7.32 9.73
C LEU A 114 -9.63 -7.41 10.79
N ILE A 115 -9.99 -7.74 12.02
CA ILE A 115 -9.04 -7.99 13.11
C ILE A 115 -8.17 -9.21 12.77
N GLU A 116 -8.77 -10.29 12.29
CA GLU A 116 -8.07 -11.52 11.89
C GLU A 116 -7.10 -11.25 10.72
N TYR A 117 -7.51 -10.43 9.76
CA TYR A 117 -6.67 -10.04 8.63
C TYR A 117 -5.33 -9.43 9.08
N PHE A 118 -5.32 -8.65 10.17
CA PHE A 118 -4.09 -8.09 10.73
C PHE A 118 -3.40 -9.00 11.75
N ALA A 119 -4.14 -9.83 12.48
CA ALA A 119 -3.61 -10.70 13.54
C ALA A 119 -2.59 -11.75 13.03
N GLY A 120 -2.73 -12.20 11.78
CA GLY A 120 -1.80 -13.15 11.14
C GLY A 120 -0.45 -12.57 10.73
N ARG A 121 -0.23 -11.26 10.94
CA ARG A 121 0.98 -10.53 10.53
C ARG A 121 1.98 -10.37 11.67
N SER A 122 3.22 -10.01 11.31
CA SER A 122 4.25 -9.72 12.31
C SER A 122 3.81 -8.55 13.22
N PRO A 123 3.88 -8.70 14.55
CA PRO A 123 3.50 -7.62 15.48
C PRO A 123 4.30 -6.32 15.33
N ILE A 124 5.49 -6.39 14.70
CA ILE A 124 6.38 -5.25 14.45
C ILE A 124 6.13 -4.63 13.07
N SER A 125 5.23 -5.20 12.26
CA SER A 125 4.89 -4.65 10.95
C SER A 125 4.29 -3.24 11.07
N LYS A 126 4.64 -2.35 10.14
CA LYS A 126 4.03 -1.02 10.04
C LYS A 126 2.52 -1.10 9.79
N SER A 127 2.06 -2.08 9.00
CA SER A 127 0.63 -2.31 8.74
C SER A 127 -0.14 -2.59 10.04
N VAL A 128 0.37 -3.49 10.89
CA VAL A 128 -0.22 -3.79 12.20
C VAL A 128 -0.18 -2.58 13.14
N SER A 129 0.96 -1.89 13.21
CA SER A 129 1.10 -0.73 14.09
C SER A 129 0.10 0.39 13.76
N LEU A 130 -0.08 0.68 12.47
CA LEU A 130 -1.00 1.72 12.01
C LEU A 130 -2.49 1.32 12.14
N SER A 131 -2.80 0.01 12.08
CA SER A 131 -4.18 -0.47 12.21
C SER A 131 -4.72 -0.36 13.64
N LYS A 132 -3.85 -0.41 14.65
CA LYS A 132 -4.23 -0.45 16.07
C LYS A 132 -5.11 0.71 16.50
N GLN A 133 -4.86 1.92 16.00
CA GLN A 133 -5.67 3.09 16.37
C GLN A 133 -7.16 2.87 16.10
N VAL A 134 -7.50 2.13 15.05
CA VAL A 134 -8.89 1.83 14.66
C VAL A 134 -9.36 0.52 15.30
N LEU A 135 -8.56 -0.54 15.21
CA LEU A 135 -8.98 -1.88 15.63
C LEU A 135 -9.10 -2.03 17.16
N ASP A 136 -8.21 -1.36 17.90
CA ASP A 136 -8.23 -1.41 19.39
C ASP A 136 -9.23 -0.40 19.99
N ALA A 137 -9.89 0.42 19.15
CA ALA A 137 -10.90 1.37 19.61
C ALA A 137 -12.17 0.68 20.07
N SER A 138 -12.95 1.32 20.98
CA SER A 138 -14.28 0.84 21.33
C SER A 138 -15.19 0.80 20.10
N ASP A 139 -16.21 -0.07 20.09
CA ASP A 139 -17.09 -0.28 18.92
C ASP A 139 -17.69 1.01 18.38
N LYS A 140 -18.13 1.92 19.26
CA LYS A 140 -18.66 3.22 18.88
C LYS A 140 -17.60 4.07 18.19
N THR A 141 -16.39 4.12 18.70
CA THR A 141 -15.28 4.90 18.16
C THR A 141 -14.80 4.28 16.86
N ARG A 142 -14.69 2.96 16.80
CA ARG A 142 -14.36 2.20 15.59
C ARG A 142 -15.35 2.48 14.47
N GLY A 143 -16.65 2.46 14.77
CA GLY A 143 -17.70 2.81 13.81
C GLY A 143 -17.55 4.21 13.22
N SER A 144 -17.12 5.19 14.02
CA SER A 144 -16.85 6.55 13.53
C SER A 144 -15.64 6.60 12.60
N TYR A 145 -14.56 5.87 12.91
CA TYR A 145 -13.42 5.75 12.00
C TYR A 145 -13.80 5.09 10.68
N LEU A 146 -14.53 3.96 10.74
CA LEU A 146 -14.95 3.22 9.55
C LEU A 146 -15.89 4.06 8.67
N SER A 147 -16.79 4.83 9.26
CA SER A 147 -17.62 5.77 8.51
C SER A 147 -16.79 6.83 7.77
N THR A 148 -15.76 7.38 8.43
CA THR A 148 -14.86 8.35 7.80
C THR A 148 -14.06 7.69 6.68
N ILE A 149 -13.55 6.47 6.88
CA ILE A 149 -12.81 5.70 5.88
C ILE A 149 -13.70 5.44 4.66
N PHE A 150 -14.94 5.01 4.89
CA PHE A 150 -15.90 4.76 3.84
C PHE A 150 -16.17 6.03 3.01
N ASP A 151 -16.38 7.17 3.67
CA ASP A 151 -16.55 8.47 2.99
C ASP A 151 -15.38 8.77 2.05
N LYS A 152 -14.13 8.59 2.52
CA LYS A 152 -12.92 8.85 1.73
C LYS A 152 -12.70 7.88 0.57
N LEU A 153 -13.11 6.63 0.73
CA LEU A 153 -12.93 5.58 -0.28
C LEU A 153 -14.16 5.39 -1.18
N SER A 154 -15.29 6.02 -0.89
CA SER A 154 -16.55 5.82 -1.63
C SER A 154 -16.42 6.08 -3.14
N LEU A 155 -15.55 7.01 -3.55
CA LEU A 155 -15.24 7.28 -4.95
C LEU A 155 -14.80 6.03 -5.71
N PHE A 156 -14.03 5.15 -5.06
CA PHE A 156 -13.52 3.90 -5.67
C PHE A 156 -14.57 2.79 -5.76
N SER A 157 -15.81 3.03 -5.30
CA SER A 157 -16.94 2.13 -5.56
C SER A 157 -17.48 2.27 -6.99
N ASP A 158 -17.20 3.38 -7.68
CA ASP A 158 -17.56 3.57 -9.09
C ASP A 158 -16.65 2.70 -9.97
N MET A 159 -17.27 1.87 -10.81
CA MET A 159 -16.54 0.93 -11.67
C MET A 159 -15.69 1.64 -12.73
N SER A 160 -16.06 2.84 -13.15
CA SER A 160 -15.28 3.65 -14.10
C SER A 160 -14.00 4.15 -13.43
N ILE A 161 -14.10 4.63 -12.19
CA ILE A 161 -12.95 5.04 -11.39
C ILE A 161 -12.07 3.83 -11.05
N CYS A 162 -12.69 2.72 -10.67
CA CYS A 162 -11.98 1.47 -10.41
C CYS A 162 -11.17 1.03 -11.64
N SER A 163 -11.78 1.00 -12.82
CA SER A 163 -11.11 0.63 -14.08
C SER A 163 -9.95 1.58 -14.40
N LEU A 164 -10.18 2.89 -14.28
CA LEU A 164 -9.17 3.90 -14.55
C LEU A 164 -7.94 3.79 -13.62
N THR A 165 -8.15 3.42 -12.36
CA THR A 165 -7.09 3.36 -11.34
C THR A 165 -6.46 1.98 -11.16
N SER A 166 -6.98 0.95 -11.86
CA SER A 166 -6.48 -0.43 -11.75
C SER A 166 -5.38 -0.77 -12.76
N ALA A 167 -5.18 0.07 -13.78
CA ALA A 167 -4.16 -0.11 -14.79
C ALA A 167 -3.38 1.18 -15.02
N ASN A 168 -2.10 1.05 -15.31
CA ASN A 168 -1.26 2.19 -15.69
C ASN A 168 -1.08 2.19 -17.21
N GLU A 169 -1.90 2.98 -17.90
CA GLU A 169 -1.85 3.13 -19.36
C GLU A 169 -0.86 4.21 -19.81
N ILE A 170 -0.43 5.08 -18.88
CA ILE A 170 0.46 6.21 -19.16
C ILE A 170 1.70 6.06 -18.30
N ASP A 171 2.85 5.92 -18.93
CA ASP A 171 4.14 6.02 -18.21
C ASP A 171 4.48 7.49 -17.97
N LEU A 172 4.17 7.97 -16.76
CA LEU A 172 4.50 9.35 -16.36
C LEU A 172 6.01 9.61 -16.30
N GLY A 173 6.84 8.57 -16.15
CA GLY A 173 8.31 8.67 -16.20
C GLY A 173 8.81 9.10 -17.59
N GLU A 174 8.09 8.75 -18.65
CA GLU A 174 8.44 9.19 -20.00
C GLU A 174 8.33 10.72 -20.20
N ILE A 175 7.45 11.37 -19.43
CA ILE A 175 7.27 12.84 -19.50
C ILE A 175 8.57 13.56 -19.11
N ALA A 176 9.33 12.99 -18.19
CA ALA A 176 10.60 13.55 -17.73
C ALA A 176 11.75 13.37 -18.74
N THR A 177 11.64 12.40 -19.64
CA THR A 177 12.72 11.98 -20.54
C THR A 177 12.46 12.28 -22.03
N LYS A 178 11.20 12.48 -22.41
CA LYS A 178 10.77 12.75 -23.80
C LYS A 178 9.92 14.01 -23.88
N PRO A 179 10.00 14.81 -24.95
CA PRO A 179 9.06 15.91 -25.20
C PRO A 179 7.65 15.35 -25.33
N THR A 180 6.86 15.46 -24.26
CA THR A 180 5.53 14.88 -24.17
C THR A 180 4.51 15.94 -23.79
N ALA A 181 3.34 15.92 -24.41
CA ALA A 181 2.19 16.75 -24.04
C ALA A 181 1.05 15.81 -23.57
N LEU A 182 0.61 15.98 -22.34
CA LEU A 182 -0.52 15.24 -21.77
C LEU A 182 -1.76 16.13 -21.78
N PHE A 183 -2.79 15.70 -22.49
CA PHE A 183 -4.10 16.36 -22.53
C PHE A 183 -5.08 15.57 -21.67
N LEU A 184 -5.49 16.15 -20.53
CA LEU A 184 -6.53 15.57 -19.67
C LEU A 184 -7.88 16.19 -20.04
N GLN A 185 -8.76 15.38 -20.60
CA GLN A 185 -10.13 15.79 -20.88
C GLN A 185 -11.04 15.33 -19.73
N ILE A 186 -11.37 16.27 -18.87
CA ILE A 186 -12.28 16.03 -17.74
C ILE A 186 -13.64 16.56 -18.17
N PRO A 187 -14.70 15.75 -18.22
CA PRO A 187 -16.03 16.24 -18.49
C PRO A 187 -16.48 17.20 -17.39
N ASP A 188 -17.21 18.26 -17.77
CA ASP A 188 -17.81 19.16 -16.81
C ASP A 188 -18.74 18.38 -15.87
N GLU A 189 -18.75 18.77 -14.59
CA GLU A 189 -19.65 18.20 -13.60
C GLU A 189 -21.10 18.32 -14.13
N LYS A 190 -21.81 17.20 -14.13
CA LYS A 190 -23.24 17.25 -14.33
C LYS A 190 -23.84 17.84 -13.06
N GLU A 191 -24.43 19.06 -13.18
CA GLU A 191 -25.24 19.66 -12.13
C GLU A 191 -26.40 18.74 -11.71
#